data_e134f75a7d39b2f9ddadfca19214f644
#
_entry.id   e134f75a7d39b2f9ddadfca19214f644
#
_cell.length_a   1.000
_cell.length_b   1.000
_cell.length_c   1.000
_cell.angle_alpha   90.00
_cell.angle_beta   90.00
_cell.angle_gamma   90.00
#
_symmetry.space_group_name_H-M   'P 1'
#
loop_
_entity.id
_entity.type
_entity.pdbx_description
1 polymer ?
#
loop_
_entity_poly.entity_id
_entity_poly.type
_entity_poly.pdbx_seq_one_letter_code
_entity_poly.pdbx_strand_id
1 'polypeptide(L)'
;MNSYNNSNYPYQVDNPSDSERYAMLEYILKIQNRSDDLGNINDLMSPPEDITNICQTGCGKNIKVAVIGAGDAGLAAAFELRKIGCNITLFEASQRIGGRVCTYYFGRNKKHYGELGPMSIPVSHETVWHYINLFKINTSPFVNHNDNALFYIRDERAVNDAKGKGVESNIYPKFNLSQIERKKTWFELHEKIYIKYLSSLTAELRKELIQVKSEYSKNIKDIDKLSYRNALENVDLSQDSISMIGHLEGKEQFFSLSLTEILQQYYTADFEYTYRITDGMINLPHSLYEALCDKNEEAYKGISKEQLGEIEIKMGFPVSGIYNSSSKDKAILKYMDYRDNKERSGEFDYVICAIPFSSMRRMEIKPLFTTSKMQAINEMNYEVAHKIYLYLKERFWETGSPSKKIVGGCSFTDLPLSSIYYPSDHAKAIPNKFKKWALKPGSSPEEAGVLLASYSWCQNAMRFGNENPELQISDVIKYIERIYNLPPHYIDENLIDYKSLIWSDIQYIWAAGALSKPEDKTLFSYAVTVPEMGGKVFFAGEHISQKHVSQQGALQTGMIAANEVAKQINNN
;
A
#
# COMPACT_ATOMS: atom_id res chain seq x y z
N MET A 1 -9.44 9.44 24.21
CA MET A 1 -10.55 8.52 23.85
C MET A 1 -11.56 8.53 24.98
N ASN A 2 -12.66 9.23 24.80
CA ASN A 2 -13.77 9.19 25.75
C ASN A 2 -14.31 7.77 25.84
N SER A 3 -14.62 7.32 27.06
CA SER A 3 -15.23 6.03 27.35
C SER A 3 -16.61 5.93 26.70
N TYR A 4 -16.66 5.48 25.47
CA TYR A 4 -17.93 5.20 24.80
C TYR A 4 -18.47 3.86 25.31
N ASN A 5 -19.41 3.95 26.24
CA ASN A 5 -20.29 2.87 26.65
C ASN A 5 -21.35 2.61 25.55
N ASN A 6 -20.95 2.09 24.39
CA ASN A 6 -21.87 1.54 23.42
C ASN A 6 -21.43 0.13 23.05
N SER A 7 -22.22 -0.82 23.47
CA SER A 7 -21.99 -2.28 23.43
C SER A 7 -22.07 -2.95 22.04
N ASN A 8 -22.08 -2.18 20.95
CA ASN A 8 -22.15 -2.73 19.60
C ASN A 8 -20.99 -2.26 18.73
N TYR A 9 -19.80 -2.81 18.98
CA TYR A 9 -18.69 -2.68 18.04
C TYR A 9 -18.91 -3.60 16.85
N PRO A 10 -18.73 -3.12 15.60
CA PRO A 10 -18.73 -4.00 14.44
C PRO A 10 -17.72 -5.12 14.63
N TYR A 11 -18.17 -6.37 14.41
CA TYR A 11 -17.32 -7.53 14.57
C TYR A 11 -16.55 -7.83 13.29
N GLN A 12 -15.24 -7.99 13.40
CA GLN A 12 -14.36 -8.25 12.26
C GLN A 12 -14.31 -9.75 11.98
N VAL A 13 -15.14 -10.19 11.02
CA VAL A 13 -15.26 -11.59 10.57
C VAL A 13 -14.31 -11.90 9.42
N ASP A 14 -14.08 -13.18 9.13
CA ASP A 14 -13.47 -13.61 7.87
C ASP A 14 -14.44 -13.35 6.71
N ASN A 15 -13.96 -12.97 5.52
CA ASN A 15 -14.75 -12.70 4.32
C ASN A 15 -15.95 -11.76 4.57
N PRO A 16 -15.72 -10.51 5.03
CA PRO A 16 -16.81 -9.60 5.36
C PRO A 16 -17.63 -9.24 4.12
N SER A 17 -18.94 -9.15 4.27
CA SER A 17 -19.83 -8.56 3.28
C SER A 17 -19.61 -7.04 3.16
N ASP A 18 -20.09 -6.44 2.08
CA ASP A 18 -20.04 -5.00 1.88
C ASP A 18 -20.73 -4.25 3.02
N SER A 19 -21.89 -4.75 3.49
CA SER A 19 -22.61 -4.15 4.62
C SER A 19 -21.83 -4.18 5.93
N GLU A 20 -21.07 -5.25 6.20
CA GLU A 20 -20.20 -5.34 7.37
C GLU A 20 -19.01 -4.38 7.27
N ARG A 21 -18.41 -4.25 6.07
CA ARG A 21 -17.33 -3.29 5.83
C ARG A 21 -17.78 -1.84 6.00
N TYR A 22 -18.95 -1.50 5.44
CA TYR A 22 -19.52 -0.16 5.59
C TYR A 22 -19.86 0.16 7.04
N ALA A 23 -20.40 -0.78 7.80
CA ALA A 23 -20.65 -0.60 9.23
C ALA A 23 -19.34 -0.36 10.02
N MET A 24 -18.24 -1.02 9.65
CA MET A 24 -16.92 -0.78 10.27
C MET A 24 -16.40 0.63 9.95
N LEU A 25 -16.50 1.07 8.69
CA LEU A 25 -16.06 2.42 8.30
C LEU A 25 -16.92 3.51 8.96
N GLU A 26 -18.25 3.35 8.90
CA GLU A 26 -19.19 4.28 9.54
C GLU A 26 -18.91 4.42 11.05
N TYR A 27 -18.68 3.29 11.73
CA TYR A 27 -18.35 3.28 13.15
C TYR A 27 -17.07 4.09 13.44
N ILE A 28 -16.00 3.89 12.67
CA ILE A 28 -14.74 4.64 12.85
C ILE A 28 -14.93 6.13 12.61
N LEU A 29 -15.57 6.50 11.52
CA LEU A 29 -15.82 7.91 11.21
C LEU A 29 -16.70 8.59 12.28
N LYS A 30 -17.67 7.86 12.83
CA LYS A 30 -18.50 8.34 13.93
C LYS A 30 -17.71 8.62 15.20
N ILE A 31 -16.81 7.72 15.63
CA ILE A 31 -16.00 7.94 16.84
C ILE A 31 -14.95 9.03 16.63
N GLN A 32 -14.57 9.32 15.39
CA GLN A 32 -13.68 10.42 15.01
C GLN A 32 -14.44 11.74 14.75
N ASN A 33 -15.76 11.80 14.98
CA ASN A 33 -16.62 12.94 14.65
C ASN A 33 -16.56 13.39 13.18
N ARG A 34 -16.50 12.41 12.27
CA ARG A 34 -16.31 12.59 10.82
C ARG A 34 -17.33 11.79 9.99
N SER A 35 -18.54 11.57 10.53
CA SER A 35 -19.61 10.82 9.83
C SER A 35 -19.99 11.45 8.48
N ASP A 36 -19.76 12.73 8.31
CA ASP A 36 -19.98 13.49 7.07
C ASP A 36 -18.97 13.16 5.95
N ASP A 37 -17.89 12.43 6.25
CA ASP A 37 -16.93 11.99 5.25
C ASP A 37 -17.33 10.67 4.56
N LEU A 38 -18.26 9.90 5.12
CA LEU A 38 -18.57 8.53 4.65
C LEU A 38 -18.94 8.48 3.18
N GLY A 39 -19.85 9.36 2.71
CA GLY A 39 -20.23 9.42 1.30
C GLY A 39 -19.05 9.75 0.40
N ASN A 40 -18.28 10.79 0.75
CA ASN A 40 -17.12 11.21 -0.02
C ASN A 40 -16.05 10.12 -0.12
N ILE A 41 -15.79 9.39 0.96
CA ILE A 41 -14.80 8.29 0.97
C ILE A 41 -15.29 7.16 0.08
N ASN A 42 -16.54 6.72 0.24
CA ASN A 42 -17.10 5.65 -0.58
C ASN A 42 -17.06 6.00 -2.06
N ASP A 43 -17.49 7.21 -2.44
CA ASP A 43 -17.51 7.64 -3.84
C ASP A 43 -16.10 7.69 -4.46
N LEU A 44 -15.13 8.26 -3.73
CA LEU A 44 -13.78 8.45 -4.25
C LEU A 44 -12.93 7.17 -4.25
N MET A 45 -13.27 6.19 -3.42
CA MET A 45 -12.57 4.91 -3.33
C MET A 45 -13.24 3.80 -4.15
N SER A 46 -14.47 4.02 -4.63
CA SER A 46 -15.19 3.07 -5.48
C SER A 46 -14.48 2.86 -6.83
N PRO A 47 -14.68 1.69 -7.46
CA PRO A 47 -14.29 1.52 -8.85
C PRO A 47 -14.94 2.60 -9.72
N PRO A 48 -14.27 3.05 -10.79
CA PRO A 48 -14.90 3.93 -11.76
C PRO A 48 -16.05 3.21 -12.48
N GLU A 49 -16.80 3.98 -13.28
CA GLU A 49 -17.86 3.43 -14.11
C GLU A 49 -17.39 2.20 -14.92
N ASP A 50 -18.24 1.17 -15.03
CA ASP A 50 -17.92 -0.02 -15.82
C ASP A 50 -17.67 0.38 -17.28
N ILE A 51 -16.58 -0.09 -17.85
CA ILE A 51 -16.11 0.26 -19.19
C ILE A 51 -17.14 -0.06 -20.27
N THR A 52 -18.00 -1.06 -20.08
CA THR A 52 -19.05 -1.46 -21.03
C THR A 52 -20.18 -0.43 -21.13
N ASN A 53 -20.34 0.44 -20.12
CA ASN A 53 -21.26 1.59 -20.19
C ASN A 53 -20.68 2.74 -21.02
N ILE A 54 -19.36 2.85 -21.12
CA ILE A 54 -18.65 3.87 -21.90
C ILE A 54 -18.57 3.46 -23.37
N CYS A 55 -18.21 2.21 -23.62
CA CYS A 55 -18.08 1.64 -24.95
C CYS A 55 -18.63 0.20 -24.91
N GLN A 56 -19.65 -0.09 -25.69
CA GLN A 56 -20.31 -1.41 -25.68
C GLN A 56 -19.33 -2.55 -26.01
N THR A 57 -19.66 -3.76 -25.59
CA THR A 57 -18.85 -4.96 -25.89
C THR A 57 -18.59 -5.10 -27.40
N GLY A 58 -17.32 -5.30 -27.78
CA GLY A 58 -16.90 -5.42 -29.19
C GLY A 58 -16.57 -4.10 -29.88
N CYS A 59 -16.80 -2.92 -29.26
CA CYS A 59 -16.46 -1.62 -29.86
C CYS A 59 -14.94 -1.46 -30.11
N GLY A 60 -14.11 -2.09 -29.29
CA GLY A 60 -12.64 -2.08 -29.43
C GLY A 60 -12.09 -3.08 -30.43
N LYS A 61 -12.95 -3.78 -31.20
CA LYS A 61 -12.49 -4.77 -32.19
C LYS A 61 -11.53 -4.14 -33.18
N ASN A 62 -10.36 -4.78 -33.38
CA ASN A 62 -9.24 -4.31 -34.21
C ASN A 62 -8.42 -3.15 -33.60
N ILE A 63 -8.79 -2.60 -32.48
CA ILE A 63 -7.96 -1.61 -31.75
C ILE A 63 -6.84 -2.33 -31.01
N LYS A 64 -5.59 -1.95 -31.29
CA LYS A 64 -4.40 -2.52 -30.66
C LYS A 64 -3.96 -1.65 -29.47
N VAL A 65 -3.98 -2.21 -28.27
CA VAL A 65 -3.55 -1.52 -27.07
C VAL A 65 -2.33 -2.22 -26.47
N ALA A 66 -1.26 -1.46 -26.23
CA ALA A 66 -0.15 -1.94 -25.44
C ALA A 66 -0.35 -1.54 -23.99
N VAL A 67 -0.14 -2.48 -23.06
CA VAL A 67 -0.08 -2.23 -21.62
C VAL A 67 1.34 -2.54 -21.16
N ILE A 68 2.01 -1.58 -20.54
CA ILE A 68 3.39 -1.71 -20.06
C ILE A 68 3.36 -1.94 -18.55
N GLY A 69 3.72 -3.15 -18.11
CA GLY A 69 3.75 -3.58 -16.71
C GLY A 69 2.60 -4.52 -16.35
N ALA A 70 2.92 -5.69 -15.78
CA ALA A 70 1.97 -6.69 -15.28
C ALA A 70 1.83 -6.63 -13.74
N GLY A 71 1.84 -5.42 -13.16
CA GLY A 71 1.38 -5.15 -11.79
C GLY A 71 -0.14 -4.97 -11.75
N ASP A 72 -0.70 -4.70 -10.56
CA ASP A 72 -2.14 -4.51 -10.36
C ASP A 72 -2.77 -3.53 -11.37
N ALA A 73 -2.13 -2.38 -11.61
CA ALA A 73 -2.65 -1.36 -12.52
C ALA A 73 -2.73 -1.85 -13.97
N GLY A 74 -1.68 -2.49 -14.48
CA GLY A 74 -1.65 -2.99 -15.85
C GLY A 74 -2.57 -4.19 -16.05
N LEU A 75 -2.64 -5.10 -15.07
CA LEU A 75 -3.55 -6.24 -15.11
C LEU A 75 -5.01 -5.78 -15.07
N ALA A 76 -5.36 -4.80 -14.22
CA ALA A 76 -6.70 -4.21 -14.17
C ALA A 76 -7.04 -3.52 -15.50
N ALA A 77 -6.14 -2.70 -16.05
CA ALA A 77 -6.36 -2.03 -17.34
C ALA A 77 -6.59 -3.04 -18.48
N ALA A 78 -5.77 -4.09 -18.55
CA ALA A 78 -5.92 -5.13 -19.56
C ALA A 78 -7.24 -5.91 -19.39
N PHE A 79 -7.62 -6.21 -18.12
CA PHE A 79 -8.87 -6.89 -17.81
C PHE A 79 -10.09 -6.08 -18.28
N GLU A 80 -10.13 -4.78 -18.01
CA GLU A 80 -11.22 -3.90 -18.43
C GLU A 80 -11.28 -3.75 -19.96
N LEU A 81 -10.15 -3.44 -20.61
CA LEU A 81 -10.09 -3.29 -22.08
C LEU A 81 -10.52 -4.54 -22.83
N ARG A 82 -10.27 -5.72 -22.26
CA ARG A 82 -10.70 -6.98 -22.86
C ARG A 82 -12.21 -7.12 -22.95
N LYS A 83 -12.97 -6.55 -21.99
CA LYS A 83 -14.44 -6.56 -21.98
C LYS A 83 -15.05 -5.89 -23.22
N ILE A 84 -14.38 -4.87 -23.74
CA ILE A 84 -14.84 -4.12 -24.92
C ILE A 84 -14.23 -4.59 -26.24
N GLY A 85 -13.44 -5.68 -26.23
CA GLY A 85 -12.94 -6.33 -27.43
C GLY A 85 -11.60 -5.81 -27.97
N CYS A 86 -10.81 -5.05 -27.20
CA CYS A 86 -9.49 -4.57 -27.63
C CYS A 86 -8.48 -5.71 -27.78
N ASN A 87 -7.61 -5.63 -28.79
CA ASN A 87 -6.47 -6.53 -28.96
C ASN A 87 -5.31 -6.03 -28.10
N ILE A 88 -4.98 -6.74 -27.05
CA ILE A 88 -4.06 -6.27 -26.02
C ILE A 88 -2.71 -6.98 -26.13
N THR A 89 -1.61 -6.23 -26.06
CA THR A 89 -0.28 -6.76 -25.80
C THR A 89 0.19 -6.25 -24.44
N LEU A 90 0.30 -7.14 -23.46
CA LEU A 90 0.79 -6.84 -22.13
C LEU A 90 2.28 -7.16 -22.03
N PHE A 91 3.10 -6.14 -21.79
CA PHE A 91 4.55 -6.25 -21.64
C PHE A 91 4.92 -6.25 -20.16
N GLU A 92 5.68 -7.26 -19.71
CA GLU A 92 6.28 -7.32 -18.40
C GLU A 92 7.79 -7.52 -18.54
N ALA A 93 8.56 -6.67 -17.87
CA ALA A 93 10.02 -6.70 -17.97
C ALA A 93 10.65 -7.90 -17.27
N SER A 94 10.04 -8.39 -16.20
CA SER A 94 10.48 -9.54 -15.42
C SER A 94 9.81 -10.84 -15.89
N GLN A 95 10.14 -11.94 -15.20
CA GLN A 95 9.46 -13.23 -15.38
C GLN A 95 8.34 -13.45 -14.36
N ARG A 96 7.92 -12.39 -13.65
CA ARG A 96 6.96 -12.43 -12.56
C ARG A 96 5.88 -11.36 -12.74
N ILE A 97 4.62 -11.72 -12.56
CA ILE A 97 3.51 -10.78 -12.46
C ILE A 97 3.38 -10.18 -11.06
N GLY A 98 2.51 -9.20 -10.89
CA GLY A 98 2.17 -8.57 -9.61
C GLY A 98 3.02 -7.35 -9.27
N GLY A 99 4.12 -7.10 -9.97
CA GLY A 99 4.96 -5.93 -9.73
C GLY A 99 5.43 -5.85 -8.27
N ARG A 100 4.98 -4.83 -7.52
CA ARG A 100 5.30 -4.64 -6.09
C ARG A 100 4.45 -5.48 -5.14
N VAL A 101 3.44 -6.18 -5.60
CA VAL A 101 2.76 -7.23 -4.84
C VAL A 101 3.59 -8.51 -4.95
N CYS A 102 4.12 -8.97 -3.83
CA CYS A 102 5.05 -10.09 -3.79
C CYS A 102 4.94 -10.83 -2.47
N THR A 103 4.37 -12.03 -2.53
CA THR A 103 4.32 -12.97 -1.40
C THR A 103 5.47 -13.96 -1.53
N TYR A 104 6.29 -14.09 -0.51
CA TYR A 104 7.36 -15.09 -0.43
C TYR A 104 6.92 -16.26 0.45
N TYR A 105 6.92 -17.47 -0.09
CA TYR A 105 6.52 -18.68 0.61
C TYR A 105 7.74 -19.41 1.16
N PHE A 106 7.73 -19.68 2.47
CA PHE A 106 8.71 -20.53 3.14
C PHE A 106 8.28 -22.00 3.01
N GLY A 107 9.08 -22.77 2.30
CA GLY A 107 8.78 -24.18 2.04
C GLY A 107 7.75 -24.41 0.90
N ARG A 108 7.54 -25.69 0.58
CA ARG A 108 6.75 -26.11 -0.59
C ARG A 108 5.23 -26.06 -0.37
N ASN A 109 4.77 -26.13 0.88
CA ASN A 109 3.35 -26.25 1.22
C ASN A 109 2.59 -24.91 1.23
N LYS A 110 3.28 -23.80 0.98
CA LYS A 110 2.73 -22.42 0.98
C LYS A 110 2.01 -21.98 2.28
N LYS A 111 2.08 -22.77 3.35
CA LYS A 111 1.44 -22.45 4.64
C LYS A 111 2.06 -21.23 5.31
N HIS A 112 3.38 -21.11 5.23
CA HIS A 112 4.15 -20.05 5.86
C HIS A 112 4.68 -19.09 4.81
N TYR A 113 4.35 -17.82 4.94
CA TYR A 113 4.74 -16.80 3.97
C TYR A 113 4.97 -15.42 4.60
N GLY A 114 5.69 -14.58 3.89
CA GLY A 114 5.91 -13.18 4.21
C GLY A 114 5.51 -12.28 3.04
N GLU A 115 4.82 -11.18 3.35
CA GLU A 115 4.43 -10.18 2.36
C GLU A 115 5.55 -9.17 2.14
N LEU A 116 6.30 -9.31 1.06
CA LEU A 116 7.36 -8.37 0.72
C LEU A 116 6.82 -7.01 0.23
N GLY A 117 5.60 -6.99 -0.29
CA GLY A 117 4.84 -5.81 -0.71
C GLY A 117 3.74 -5.41 0.29
N PRO A 118 2.50 -5.09 -0.18
CA PRO A 118 1.36 -4.79 0.68
C PRO A 118 1.04 -5.97 1.59
N MET A 119 0.56 -5.68 2.81
CA MET A 119 0.25 -6.70 3.85
C MET A 119 -1.22 -6.68 4.23
N SER A 120 -1.90 -5.55 4.03
CA SER A 120 -3.25 -5.34 4.53
C SER A 120 -4.10 -4.53 3.56
N ILE A 121 -5.41 -4.70 3.70
CA ILE A 121 -6.45 -4.03 2.91
C ILE A 121 -7.40 -3.36 3.89
N PRO A 122 -7.46 -2.02 3.93
CA PRO A 122 -8.47 -1.29 4.69
C PRO A 122 -9.89 -1.57 4.20
N VAL A 123 -10.87 -1.50 5.09
CA VAL A 123 -12.30 -1.67 4.70
C VAL A 123 -12.78 -0.60 3.71
N SER A 124 -12.13 0.56 3.67
CA SER A 124 -12.42 1.68 2.77
C SER A 124 -11.88 1.52 1.35
N HIS A 125 -11.06 0.51 1.06
CA HIS A 125 -10.41 0.33 -0.24
C HIS A 125 -11.34 -0.38 -1.25
N GLU A 126 -12.42 0.30 -1.66
CA GLU A 126 -13.55 -0.27 -2.41
C GLU A 126 -13.17 -0.91 -3.75
N THR A 127 -12.19 -0.35 -4.49
CA THR A 127 -11.75 -0.96 -5.75
C THR A 127 -10.98 -2.27 -5.51
N VAL A 128 -10.25 -2.41 -4.40
CA VAL A 128 -9.63 -3.68 -4.02
C VAL A 128 -10.70 -4.70 -3.68
N TRP A 129 -11.70 -4.31 -2.87
CA TRP A 129 -12.81 -5.17 -2.48
C TRP A 129 -13.68 -5.57 -3.68
N HIS A 130 -13.84 -4.70 -4.68
CA HIS A 130 -14.50 -5.05 -5.94
C HIS A 130 -13.89 -6.31 -6.59
N TYR A 131 -12.56 -6.33 -6.76
CA TYR A 131 -11.89 -7.49 -7.36
C TYR A 131 -11.84 -8.70 -6.42
N ILE A 132 -11.72 -8.50 -5.10
CA ILE A 132 -11.83 -9.59 -4.11
C ILE A 132 -13.19 -10.28 -4.24
N ASN A 133 -14.27 -9.52 -4.32
CA ASN A 133 -15.63 -10.04 -4.48
C ASN A 133 -15.82 -10.72 -5.85
N LEU A 134 -15.34 -10.07 -6.93
CA LEU A 134 -15.43 -10.61 -8.29
C LEU A 134 -14.77 -11.99 -8.40
N PHE A 135 -13.58 -12.13 -7.83
CA PHE A 135 -12.81 -13.38 -7.89
C PHE A 135 -13.05 -14.31 -6.70
N LYS A 136 -13.92 -13.94 -5.76
CA LYS A 136 -14.24 -14.72 -4.54
C LYS A 136 -12.99 -15.08 -3.74
N ILE A 137 -12.08 -14.11 -3.58
CA ILE A 137 -10.81 -14.28 -2.87
C ILE A 137 -11.06 -14.28 -1.36
N ASN A 138 -10.56 -15.29 -0.66
CA ASN A 138 -10.73 -15.40 0.79
C ASN A 138 -9.87 -14.36 1.53
N THR A 139 -10.50 -13.71 2.51
CA THR A 139 -9.87 -12.71 3.36
C THR A 139 -10.04 -13.04 4.84
N SER A 140 -9.13 -12.58 5.66
CA SER A 140 -9.22 -12.67 7.11
C SER A 140 -8.71 -11.37 7.75
N PRO A 141 -9.10 -11.07 9.00
CA PRO A 141 -8.62 -9.90 9.70
C PRO A 141 -7.08 -9.78 9.71
N PHE A 142 -6.59 -8.58 9.48
CA PHE A 142 -5.20 -8.20 9.72
C PHE A 142 -5.15 -7.32 10.97
N VAL A 143 -4.29 -7.67 11.91
CA VAL A 143 -4.18 -6.96 13.19
C VAL A 143 -3.10 -5.90 13.09
N ASN A 144 -3.50 -4.62 13.10
CA ASN A 144 -2.54 -3.50 13.13
C ASN A 144 -2.11 -3.14 14.56
N HIS A 145 -2.98 -3.34 15.53
CA HIS A 145 -2.74 -2.93 16.92
C HIS A 145 -2.97 -4.07 17.89
N ASN A 146 -2.04 -4.23 18.85
CA ASN A 146 -2.18 -5.17 19.96
C ASN A 146 -1.69 -4.51 21.23
N ASP A 147 -2.51 -4.52 22.29
CA ASP A 147 -2.19 -3.89 23.58
C ASP A 147 -0.98 -4.54 24.28
N ASN A 148 -0.63 -5.77 23.95
CA ASN A 148 0.50 -6.48 24.52
C ASN A 148 1.80 -6.31 23.71
N ALA A 149 1.73 -5.67 22.52
CA ALA A 149 2.91 -5.35 21.73
C ALA A 149 3.82 -4.35 22.48
N LEU A 150 5.07 -4.28 22.10
CA LEU A 150 6.08 -3.55 22.83
C LEU A 150 6.51 -2.27 22.11
N PHE A 151 6.81 -1.27 22.92
CA PHE A 151 7.71 -0.19 22.54
C PHE A 151 9.09 -0.47 23.16
N TYR A 152 10.14 -0.32 22.38
CA TYR A 152 11.52 -0.37 22.86
C TYR A 152 12.26 0.87 22.39
N ILE A 153 12.39 1.85 23.28
CA ILE A 153 12.88 3.20 22.94
C ILE A 153 13.86 3.65 24.03
N ARG A 154 15.05 4.09 23.63
CA ARG A 154 16.14 4.54 24.53
C ARG A 154 16.46 3.50 25.63
N ASP A 155 16.55 2.23 25.20
CA ASP A 155 16.83 1.06 26.05
C ASP A 155 15.74 0.70 27.07
N GLU A 156 14.56 1.30 26.96
CA GLU A 156 13.42 1.02 27.84
C GLU A 156 12.30 0.30 27.10
N ARG A 157 11.63 -0.60 27.81
CA ARG A 157 10.46 -1.32 27.32
C ARG A 157 9.19 -0.75 27.91
N ALA A 158 8.19 -0.59 27.07
CA ALA A 158 6.83 -0.31 27.50
C ALA A 158 5.86 -1.18 26.73
N VAL A 159 4.76 -1.58 27.37
CA VAL A 159 3.64 -2.26 26.70
C VAL A 159 2.78 -1.19 26.02
N ASN A 160 2.25 -1.49 24.85
CA ASN A 160 1.35 -0.60 24.11
C ASN A 160 -0.07 -0.64 24.69
N ASP A 161 -0.19 -0.42 26.01
CA ASP A 161 -1.47 -0.47 26.70
C ASP A 161 -2.40 0.69 26.28
N ALA A 162 -3.70 0.40 26.23
CA ALA A 162 -4.72 1.34 25.76
C ALA A 162 -4.81 2.67 26.55
N LYS A 163 -4.19 2.75 27.72
CA LYS A 163 -4.14 3.97 28.56
C LYS A 163 -2.79 4.69 28.49
N GLY A 164 -1.80 4.12 27.81
CA GLY A 164 -0.47 4.69 27.68
C GLY A 164 0.36 4.69 28.98
N LYS A 165 -0.05 3.92 30.01
CA LYS A 165 0.62 3.93 31.32
C LYS A 165 2.03 3.36 31.28
N GLY A 166 2.26 2.33 30.46
CA GLY A 166 3.59 1.79 30.24
C GLY A 166 4.54 2.83 29.65
N VAL A 167 4.08 3.60 28.70
CA VAL A 167 4.83 4.69 28.06
C VAL A 167 5.10 5.83 29.07
N GLU A 168 4.08 6.27 29.82
CA GLU A 168 4.25 7.30 30.86
C GLU A 168 5.29 6.91 31.90
N SER A 169 5.28 5.64 32.34
CA SER A 169 6.17 5.17 33.40
C SER A 169 7.60 4.93 32.94
N ASN A 170 7.80 4.34 31.74
CA ASN A 170 9.09 3.83 31.32
C ASN A 170 9.76 4.70 30.24
N ILE A 171 8.98 5.27 29.32
CA ILE A 171 9.52 6.02 28.17
C ILE A 171 9.62 7.52 28.47
N TYR A 172 8.60 8.15 29.08
CA TYR A 172 8.62 9.58 29.41
C TYR A 172 9.86 10.04 30.19
N PRO A 173 10.36 9.27 31.19
CA PRO A 173 11.56 9.66 31.91
C PRO A 173 12.83 9.83 31.05
N LYS A 174 12.85 9.20 29.88
CA LYS A 174 13.99 9.27 28.94
C LYS A 174 13.98 10.50 28.04
N PHE A 175 12.90 11.31 28.09
CA PHE A 175 12.74 12.51 27.27
C PHE A 175 12.58 13.76 28.12
N ASN A 176 13.14 14.86 27.65
CA ASN A 176 13.03 16.16 28.32
C ASN A 176 11.68 16.84 27.97
N LEU A 177 10.58 16.22 28.40
CA LEU A 177 9.24 16.73 28.19
C LEU A 177 8.93 17.89 29.13
N SER A 178 8.18 18.90 28.65
CA SER A 178 7.65 19.98 29.47
C SER A 178 6.65 19.45 30.51
N GLN A 179 6.37 20.25 31.56
CA GLN A 179 5.35 19.89 32.57
C GLN A 179 3.96 19.71 31.96
N ILE A 180 3.63 20.44 30.89
CA ILE A 180 2.35 20.34 30.21
C ILE A 180 2.26 19.02 29.43
N GLU A 181 3.32 18.65 28.73
CA GLU A 181 3.41 17.41 27.96
C GLU A 181 3.34 16.18 28.87
N ARG A 182 4.05 16.19 30.00
CA ARG A 182 4.03 15.08 31.00
C ARG A 182 2.65 14.80 31.60
N LYS A 183 1.73 15.77 31.58
CA LYS A 183 0.33 15.62 32.09
C LYS A 183 -0.62 15.02 31.04
N LYS A 184 -0.17 14.83 29.81
CA LYS A 184 -0.94 14.27 28.70
C LYS A 184 -0.41 12.91 28.34
N THR A 185 -1.29 12.02 27.91
CA THR A 185 -0.89 10.77 27.28
C THR A 185 -0.23 11.06 25.92
N TRP A 186 0.59 10.16 25.44
CA TRP A 186 1.21 10.32 24.13
C TRP A 186 0.16 10.35 22.98
N PHE A 187 -0.98 9.69 23.15
CA PHE A 187 -2.11 9.78 22.23
C PHE A 187 -2.68 11.20 22.13
N GLU A 188 -2.90 11.87 23.29
CA GLU A 188 -3.39 13.25 23.32
C GLU A 188 -2.39 14.25 22.73
N LEU A 189 -1.08 13.97 22.86
CA LEU A 189 -0.05 14.77 22.24
C LEU A 189 -0.07 14.61 20.71
N HIS A 190 -0.18 13.37 20.24
CA HIS A 190 -0.23 13.06 18.80
C HIS A 190 -1.52 13.55 18.15
N GLU A 191 -2.67 13.45 18.82
CA GLU A 191 -3.97 13.85 18.30
C GLU A 191 -4.03 15.33 17.91
N LYS A 192 -3.22 16.19 18.53
CA LYS A 192 -3.19 17.63 18.21
C LYS A 192 -3.02 17.94 16.72
N ILE A 193 -2.23 17.13 16.01
CA ILE A 193 -2.00 17.35 14.58
C ILE A 193 -3.25 17.07 13.76
N TYR A 194 -4.00 16.02 14.09
CA TYR A 194 -5.26 15.68 13.39
C TYR A 194 -6.37 16.66 13.70
N ILE A 195 -6.46 17.14 14.95
CA ILE A 195 -7.42 18.20 15.32
C ILE A 195 -7.16 19.44 14.48
N LYS A 196 -5.91 19.88 14.38
CA LYS A 196 -5.53 21.11 13.66
C LYS A 196 -5.67 20.99 12.14
N TYR A 197 -5.24 19.90 11.54
CA TYR A 197 -5.09 19.83 10.08
C TYR A 197 -6.09 18.90 9.38
N LEU A 198 -6.87 18.11 10.11
CA LEU A 198 -7.90 17.25 9.54
C LEU A 198 -9.29 17.63 10.08
N SER A 199 -9.52 17.54 11.40
CA SER A 199 -10.85 17.72 11.99
C SER A 199 -11.35 19.17 11.90
N SER A 200 -10.46 20.16 11.85
CA SER A 200 -10.83 21.57 11.66
C SER A 200 -11.32 21.90 10.25
N LEU A 201 -11.08 21.04 9.26
CA LEU A 201 -11.55 21.22 7.90
C LEU A 201 -13.00 20.74 7.76
N THR A 202 -13.73 21.31 6.81
CA THR A 202 -15.04 20.79 6.39
C THR A 202 -14.87 19.49 5.59
N ALA A 203 -15.92 18.67 5.50
CA ALA A 203 -15.90 17.45 4.70
C ALA A 203 -15.50 17.72 3.23
N GLU A 204 -16.00 18.86 2.66
CA GLU A 204 -15.65 19.28 1.30
C GLU A 204 -14.16 19.60 1.12
N LEU A 205 -13.49 20.11 2.14
CA LEU A 205 -12.05 20.36 2.10
C LEU A 205 -11.26 19.07 2.38
N ARG A 206 -11.72 18.22 3.30
CA ARG A 206 -11.06 16.96 3.63
C ARG A 206 -10.99 16.01 2.44
N LYS A 207 -12.05 15.94 1.61
CA LYS A 207 -12.05 15.06 0.42
C LYS A 207 -10.95 15.40 -0.60
N GLU A 208 -10.49 16.66 -0.64
CA GLU A 208 -9.38 17.05 -1.53
C GLU A 208 -8.08 16.32 -1.20
N LEU A 209 -7.94 15.73 0.00
CA LEU A 209 -6.78 14.91 0.37
C LEU A 209 -6.61 13.69 -0.55
N ILE A 210 -7.71 13.13 -1.08
CA ILE A 210 -7.68 11.96 -1.97
C ILE A 210 -8.23 12.25 -3.38
N GLN A 211 -8.63 13.48 -3.67
CA GLN A 211 -9.00 13.91 -5.02
C GLN A 211 -7.77 14.29 -5.84
N VAL A 212 -7.84 14.01 -7.15
CA VAL A 212 -6.96 14.61 -8.16
C VAL A 212 -7.66 15.83 -8.75
N LYS A 213 -7.02 17.00 -8.65
CA LYS A 213 -7.59 18.28 -9.11
C LYS A 213 -6.53 19.09 -9.85
N SER A 214 -6.94 19.79 -10.91
CA SER A 214 -6.08 20.77 -11.59
C SER A 214 -5.81 22.00 -10.72
N GLU A 215 -6.71 22.30 -9.77
CA GLU A 215 -6.59 23.41 -8.83
C GLU A 215 -7.14 23.00 -7.47
N TYR A 216 -6.32 23.10 -6.44
CA TYR A 216 -6.69 22.81 -5.04
C TYR A 216 -7.09 24.07 -4.28
N SER A 217 -7.88 23.89 -3.24
CA SER A 217 -8.20 24.96 -2.29
C SER A 217 -6.93 25.52 -1.62
N LYS A 218 -7.02 26.78 -1.15
CA LYS A 218 -5.93 27.40 -0.39
C LYS A 218 -5.53 26.58 0.83
N ASN A 219 -6.51 26.01 1.53
CA ASN A 219 -6.27 25.16 2.71
C ASN A 219 -5.38 23.97 2.39
N ILE A 220 -5.67 23.24 1.31
CA ILE A 220 -4.88 22.07 0.92
C ILE A 220 -3.49 22.50 0.42
N LYS A 221 -3.38 23.59 -0.34
CA LYS A 221 -2.09 24.15 -0.76
C LYS A 221 -1.21 24.53 0.43
N ASP A 222 -1.79 25.13 1.47
CA ASP A 222 -1.04 25.55 2.67
C ASP A 222 -0.61 24.32 3.50
N ILE A 223 -1.45 23.26 3.57
CA ILE A 223 -1.12 22.01 4.24
C ILE A 223 -0.03 21.24 3.46
N ASP A 224 -0.12 21.22 2.14
CA ASP A 224 0.82 20.50 1.27
C ASP A 224 2.26 21.05 1.33
N LYS A 225 2.42 22.34 1.67
CA LYS A 225 3.74 22.95 1.91
C LYS A 225 4.45 22.47 3.17
N LEU A 226 3.71 21.85 4.10
CA LEU A 226 4.25 21.42 5.37
C LEU A 226 4.79 19.99 5.25
N SER A 227 5.98 19.76 5.79
CA SER A 227 6.38 18.40 6.13
C SER A 227 5.63 17.94 7.38
N TYR A 228 5.56 16.62 7.58
CA TYR A 228 4.96 16.06 8.79
C TYR A 228 5.64 16.61 10.06
N ARG A 229 6.98 16.75 10.04
CA ARG A 229 7.73 17.36 11.14
C ARG A 229 7.33 18.81 11.41
N ASN A 230 7.25 19.65 10.36
CA ASN A 230 6.84 21.04 10.54
C ASN A 230 5.42 21.14 11.11
N ALA A 231 4.53 20.25 10.73
CA ALA A 231 3.17 20.22 11.28
C ALA A 231 3.16 19.87 12.77
N LEU A 232 4.01 18.94 13.23
CA LEU A 232 4.18 18.61 14.64
C LEU A 232 4.79 19.79 15.44
N GLU A 233 5.76 20.50 14.88
CA GLU A 233 6.33 21.72 15.47
C GLU A 233 5.24 22.82 15.62
N ASN A 234 4.36 22.93 14.65
CA ASN A 234 3.29 23.94 14.64
C ASN A 234 2.11 23.65 15.60
N VAL A 235 2.12 22.53 16.32
CA VAL A 235 1.08 22.19 17.34
C VAL A 235 1.62 22.25 18.78
N ASP A 236 2.62 23.09 19.01
CA ASP A 236 3.24 23.32 20.32
C ASP A 236 3.71 22.02 21.01
N LEU A 237 4.50 21.24 20.28
CA LEU A 237 5.23 20.12 20.81
C LEU A 237 6.73 20.44 20.88
N SER A 238 7.37 20.03 21.98
CA SER A 238 8.83 20.12 22.11
C SER A 238 9.52 19.13 21.17
N GLN A 239 10.79 19.38 20.85
CA GLN A 239 11.57 18.48 19.99
C GLN A 239 11.68 17.05 20.56
N ASP A 240 11.79 16.95 21.89
CA ASP A 240 11.77 15.65 22.58
C ASP A 240 10.41 14.96 22.46
N SER A 241 9.30 15.70 22.58
CA SER A 241 7.95 15.18 22.38
C SER A 241 7.75 14.70 20.93
N ILE A 242 8.19 15.47 19.93
CA ILE A 242 8.13 15.11 18.51
C ILE A 242 8.93 13.82 18.25
N SER A 243 10.16 13.74 18.76
CA SER A 243 11.00 12.55 18.64
C SER A 243 10.34 11.33 19.27
N MET A 244 9.83 11.47 20.48
CA MET A 244 9.15 10.39 21.20
C MET A 244 7.92 9.87 20.43
N ILE A 245 7.02 10.78 20.01
CA ILE A 245 5.82 10.42 19.27
C ILE A 245 6.18 9.77 17.92
N GLY A 246 7.19 10.29 17.24
CA GLY A 246 7.67 9.71 15.98
C GLY A 246 8.03 8.23 16.11
N HIS A 247 8.75 7.86 17.17
CA HIS A 247 9.09 6.45 17.42
C HIS A 247 7.89 5.62 17.90
N LEU A 248 7.03 6.17 18.78
CA LEU A 248 5.84 5.47 19.27
C LEU A 248 4.82 5.15 18.14
N GLU A 249 4.75 6.00 17.11
CA GLU A 249 3.91 5.80 15.92
C GLU A 249 4.64 5.07 14.78
N GLY A 250 5.96 4.86 14.91
CA GLY A 250 6.80 4.35 13.81
C GLY A 250 6.88 5.30 12.62
N LYS A 251 6.60 6.60 12.84
CA LYS A 251 6.48 7.63 11.78
C LYS A 251 7.64 8.61 11.73
N GLU A 252 8.65 8.47 12.59
CA GLU A 252 9.83 9.34 12.54
C GLU A 252 10.52 9.27 11.18
N GLN A 253 10.49 8.11 10.53
CA GLN A 253 11.03 7.89 9.20
C GLN A 253 10.30 8.68 8.09
N PHE A 254 9.08 9.15 8.34
CA PHE A 254 8.26 9.93 7.41
C PHE A 254 8.24 11.44 7.70
N PHE A 255 9.07 11.94 8.60
CA PHE A 255 9.08 13.34 9.02
C PHE A 255 9.32 14.33 7.87
N SER A 256 10.01 13.94 6.83
CA SER A 256 10.30 14.77 5.65
C SER A 256 9.20 14.74 4.57
N LEU A 257 8.22 13.84 4.70
CA LEU A 257 7.12 13.74 3.73
C LEU A 257 6.09 14.86 3.93
N SER A 258 5.32 15.14 2.88
CA SER A 258 4.21 16.10 2.95
C SER A 258 3.20 15.69 4.02
N LEU A 259 2.65 16.68 4.72
CA LEU A 259 1.55 16.43 5.65
C LEU A 259 0.31 15.88 4.93
N THR A 260 0.05 16.28 3.69
CA THR A 260 -1.07 15.73 2.90
C THR A 260 -0.91 14.23 2.67
N GLU A 261 0.32 13.73 2.49
CA GLU A 261 0.63 12.30 2.36
C GLU A 261 0.27 11.51 3.62
N ILE A 262 0.51 12.08 4.79
CA ILE A 262 0.13 11.47 6.07
C ILE A 262 -1.38 11.54 6.29
N LEU A 263 -2.00 12.71 6.08
CA LEU A 263 -3.42 12.93 6.36
C LEU A 263 -4.36 12.13 5.47
N GLN A 264 -4.00 11.83 4.22
CA GLN A 264 -4.84 11.01 3.33
C GLN A 264 -5.14 9.62 3.90
N GLN A 265 -4.16 8.99 4.57
CA GLN A 265 -4.32 7.69 5.20
C GLN A 265 -5.28 7.73 6.40
N TYR A 266 -5.21 8.83 7.18
CA TYR A 266 -6.14 9.05 8.29
C TYR A 266 -7.54 9.43 7.81
N TYR A 267 -7.63 10.17 6.70
CA TYR A 267 -8.91 10.53 6.10
C TYR A 267 -9.72 9.28 5.72
N THR A 268 -9.08 8.30 5.11
CA THR A 268 -9.70 7.04 4.69
C THR A 268 -9.66 5.93 5.75
N ALA A 269 -9.21 6.24 6.97
CA ALA A 269 -9.15 5.31 8.11
C ALA A 269 -8.35 4.02 7.83
N ASP A 270 -7.22 4.13 7.10
CA ASP A 270 -6.46 2.99 6.57
C ASP A 270 -5.89 2.04 7.63
N PHE A 271 -5.75 2.48 8.89
CA PHE A 271 -5.15 1.68 9.96
C PHE A 271 -6.17 1.11 10.96
N GLU A 272 -7.48 1.29 10.70
CA GLU A 272 -8.50 0.98 11.67
C GLU A 272 -9.01 -0.47 11.57
N TYR A 273 -9.82 -0.78 10.59
CA TYR A 273 -10.25 -2.13 10.28
C TYR A 273 -9.55 -2.60 9.01
N THR A 274 -8.67 -3.56 9.14
CA THR A 274 -7.87 -4.06 8.02
C THR A 274 -7.98 -5.56 7.88
N TYR A 275 -7.83 -6.01 6.65
CA TYR A 275 -7.90 -7.41 6.24
C TYR A 275 -6.63 -7.80 5.48
N ARG A 276 -6.41 -9.09 5.34
CA ARG A 276 -5.40 -9.68 4.46
C ARG A 276 -6.05 -10.71 3.55
N ILE A 277 -5.49 -10.95 2.41
CA ILE A 277 -5.84 -12.09 1.58
C ILE A 277 -5.24 -13.34 2.23
N THR A 278 -6.07 -14.35 2.47
CA THR A 278 -5.61 -15.65 2.95
C THR A 278 -4.70 -16.29 1.90
N ASP A 279 -3.60 -16.90 2.34
CA ASP A 279 -2.59 -17.52 1.45
C ASP A 279 -1.79 -16.55 0.56
N GLY A 280 -1.89 -15.24 0.81
CA GLY A 280 -1.00 -14.23 0.25
C GLY A 280 -1.66 -13.19 -0.66
N MET A 281 -1.18 -11.95 -0.54
CA MET A 281 -1.68 -10.80 -1.31
C MET A 281 -1.49 -10.98 -2.83
N ILE A 282 -0.54 -11.80 -3.25
CA ILE A 282 -0.28 -12.11 -4.66
C ILE A 282 -1.46 -12.79 -5.37
N ASN A 283 -2.41 -13.37 -4.62
CA ASN A 283 -3.58 -14.02 -5.21
C ASN A 283 -4.49 -13.05 -5.96
N LEU A 284 -4.50 -11.76 -5.62
CA LEU A 284 -5.30 -10.77 -6.35
C LEU A 284 -4.76 -10.53 -7.77
N PRO A 285 -3.50 -10.11 -7.99
CA PRO A 285 -2.96 -10.01 -9.35
C PRO A 285 -2.93 -11.35 -10.09
N HIS A 286 -2.77 -12.49 -9.40
CA HIS A 286 -2.89 -13.82 -10.03
C HIS A 286 -4.31 -14.07 -10.57
N SER A 287 -5.36 -13.73 -9.83
CA SER A 287 -6.74 -13.89 -10.30
C SER A 287 -7.04 -13.06 -11.55
N LEU A 288 -6.54 -11.81 -11.60
CA LEU A 288 -6.62 -10.97 -12.80
C LEU A 288 -5.86 -11.62 -13.98
N TYR A 289 -4.65 -12.10 -13.75
CA TYR A 289 -3.83 -12.76 -14.76
C TYR A 289 -4.49 -14.06 -15.28
N GLU A 290 -5.04 -14.87 -14.40
CA GLU A 290 -5.76 -16.11 -14.78
C GLU A 290 -7.01 -15.81 -15.61
N ALA A 291 -7.75 -14.75 -15.28
CA ALA A 291 -8.87 -14.30 -16.09
C ALA A 291 -8.41 -13.87 -17.50
N LEU A 292 -7.29 -13.16 -17.59
CA LEU A 292 -6.70 -12.79 -18.88
C LEU A 292 -6.24 -14.01 -19.70
N CYS A 293 -5.82 -15.09 -19.05
CA CYS A 293 -5.42 -16.36 -19.69
C CYS A 293 -6.57 -17.36 -19.94
N ASP A 294 -7.83 -16.92 -19.88
CA ASP A 294 -9.03 -17.74 -20.07
C ASP A 294 -9.17 -18.92 -19.06
N LYS A 295 -8.55 -18.82 -17.90
CA LYS A 295 -8.64 -19.83 -16.84
C LYS A 295 -9.80 -19.58 -15.86
N ASN A 296 -10.48 -18.44 -15.97
CA ASN A 296 -11.61 -18.06 -15.15
C ASN A 296 -12.73 -17.47 -16.04
N GLU A 297 -13.59 -18.33 -16.55
CA GLU A 297 -14.69 -17.92 -17.47
C GLU A 297 -15.75 -17.06 -16.75
N GLU A 298 -15.94 -17.21 -15.44
CA GLU A 298 -16.91 -16.42 -14.67
C GLU A 298 -16.51 -14.94 -14.54
N ALA A 299 -15.22 -14.62 -14.69
CA ALA A 299 -14.73 -13.26 -14.56
C ALA A 299 -15.31 -12.28 -15.61
N TYR A 300 -15.72 -12.80 -16.76
CA TYR A 300 -16.34 -12.04 -17.85
C TYR A 300 -17.81 -12.40 -18.06
N LYS A 301 -18.52 -12.73 -16.96
CA LYS A 301 -19.92 -13.13 -17.03
C LYS A 301 -20.78 -12.12 -17.78
N GLY A 302 -21.56 -12.61 -18.76
CA GLY A 302 -22.42 -11.77 -19.60
C GLY A 302 -21.77 -11.26 -20.89
N ILE A 303 -20.49 -11.53 -21.12
CA ILE A 303 -19.76 -11.19 -22.36
C ILE A 303 -19.38 -12.49 -23.07
N SER A 304 -19.75 -12.64 -24.35
CA SER A 304 -19.40 -13.85 -25.11
C SER A 304 -17.89 -13.86 -25.46
N LYS A 305 -17.33 -15.05 -25.69
CA LYS A 305 -15.90 -15.18 -26.05
C LYS A 305 -15.55 -14.43 -27.33
N GLU A 306 -16.48 -14.36 -28.27
CA GLU A 306 -16.31 -13.67 -29.57
C GLU A 306 -16.29 -12.13 -29.43
N GLN A 307 -16.82 -11.62 -28.31
CA GLN A 307 -16.83 -10.20 -27.98
C GLN A 307 -15.61 -9.78 -27.16
N LEU A 308 -14.97 -10.73 -26.46
CA LEU A 308 -13.75 -10.48 -25.72
C LEU A 308 -12.56 -10.21 -26.65
N GLY A 309 -11.73 -9.26 -26.27
CA GLY A 309 -10.49 -8.97 -26.97
C GLY A 309 -9.45 -10.09 -26.84
N GLU A 310 -8.60 -10.20 -27.84
CA GLU A 310 -7.41 -11.06 -27.79
C GLU A 310 -6.35 -10.46 -26.86
N ILE A 311 -5.56 -11.32 -26.22
CA ILE A 311 -4.45 -10.89 -25.37
C ILE A 311 -3.19 -11.67 -25.67
N GLU A 312 -2.08 -10.95 -25.86
CA GLU A 312 -0.73 -11.49 -25.89
C GLU A 312 0.03 -11.01 -24.66
N ILE A 313 0.54 -11.91 -23.82
CA ILE A 313 1.32 -11.58 -22.63
C ILE A 313 2.80 -11.88 -22.88
N LYS A 314 3.63 -10.84 -22.83
CA LYS A 314 5.07 -10.88 -23.08
C LYS A 314 5.84 -10.73 -21.78
N MET A 315 6.22 -11.87 -21.16
CA MET A 315 7.05 -11.91 -19.95
C MET A 315 8.53 -11.88 -20.33
N GLY A 316 9.33 -11.05 -19.64
CA GLY A 316 10.74 -10.84 -19.97
C GLY A 316 10.97 -9.89 -21.16
N PHE A 317 10.04 -8.97 -21.39
CA PHE A 317 10.12 -8.01 -22.49
C PHE A 317 10.13 -6.57 -21.94
N PRO A 318 11.26 -6.07 -21.43
CA PRO A 318 11.35 -4.69 -20.99
C PRO A 318 11.18 -3.72 -22.15
N VAL A 319 10.25 -2.78 -22.00
CA VAL A 319 10.06 -1.67 -22.94
C VAL A 319 11.15 -0.63 -22.70
N SER A 320 11.89 -0.29 -23.75
CA SER A 320 13.01 0.65 -23.71
C SER A 320 12.65 2.05 -24.23
N GLY A 321 11.54 2.20 -24.97
CA GLY A 321 11.17 3.51 -25.48
C GLY A 321 9.76 3.62 -26.03
N ILE A 322 9.24 4.87 -26.06
CA ILE A 322 7.93 5.25 -26.58
C ILE A 322 8.13 6.35 -27.62
N TYR A 323 7.55 6.16 -28.80
CA TYR A 323 7.72 7.07 -29.95
C TYR A 323 6.38 7.31 -30.64
N ASN A 324 6.24 8.45 -31.32
CA ASN A 324 5.15 8.64 -32.27
C ASN A 324 5.44 7.93 -33.60
N SER A 325 4.40 7.41 -34.25
CA SER A 325 4.48 7.00 -35.66
C SER A 325 4.70 8.23 -36.54
N SER A 326 5.10 7.99 -37.79
CA SER A 326 5.33 9.07 -38.76
C SER A 326 4.05 9.88 -39.07
N SER A 327 2.89 9.23 -39.07
CA SER A 327 1.56 9.83 -39.21
C SER A 327 1.04 10.48 -37.90
N LYS A 328 1.69 10.21 -36.75
CA LYS A 328 1.28 10.65 -35.40
C LYS A 328 -0.09 10.13 -34.96
N ASP A 329 -0.64 9.15 -35.64
CA ASP A 329 -1.92 8.50 -35.29
C ASP A 329 -1.77 7.28 -34.41
N LYS A 330 -0.53 6.79 -34.24
CA LYS A 330 -0.16 5.63 -33.42
C LYS A 330 1.06 5.90 -32.53
N ALA A 331 1.20 5.12 -31.48
CA ALA A 331 2.43 5.04 -30.70
C ALA A 331 3.26 3.82 -31.13
N ILE A 332 4.57 3.97 -31.13
CA ILE A 332 5.53 2.90 -31.37
C ILE A 332 6.23 2.59 -30.05
N LEU A 333 6.25 1.33 -29.65
CA LEU A 333 7.08 0.86 -28.55
C LEU A 333 8.32 0.15 -29.07
N LYS A 334 9.47 0.44 -28.46
CA LYS A 334 10.66 -0.38 -28.56
C LYS A 334 10.81 -1.21 -27.30
N TYR A 335 11.18 -2.47 -27.46
CA TYR A 335 11.34 -3.41 -26.35
C TYR A 335 12.40 -4.47 -26.66
N MET A 336 13.01 -5.00 -25.62
CA MET A 336 14.01 -6.06 -25.75
C MET A 336 13.33 -7.44 -25.65
N ASP A 337 13.67 -8.35 -26.54
CA ASP A 337 13.27 -9.75 -26.45
C ASP A 337 14.40 -10.54 -25.79
N TYR A 338 14.20 -11.01 -24.55
CA TYR A 338 15.22 -11.75 -23.81
C TYR A 338 15.61 -13.10 -24.45
N ARG A 339 14.76 -13.66 -25.30
CA ARG A 339 15.03 -14.98 -25.89
C ARG A 339 16.22 -14.96 -26.85
N ASP A 340 16.40 -13.85 -27.54
CA ASP A 340 17.49 -13.65 -28.51
C ASP A 340 18.29 -12.35 -28.28
N ASN A 341 17.95 -11.63 -27.23
CA ASN A 341 18.55 -10.35 -26.82
C ASN A 341 18.55 -9.29 -27.93
N LYS A 342 17.45 -9.24 -28.72
CA LYS A 342 17.27 -8.27 -29.81
C LYS A 342 16.23 -7.23 -29.47
N GLU A 343 16.52 -5.99 -29.85
CA GLU A 343 15.52 -4.92 -29.85
C GLU A 343 14.48 -5.17 -30.95
N ARG A 344 13.23 -5.03 -30.59
CA ARG A 344 12.07 -5.12 -31.47
C ARG A 344 11.21 -3.87 -31.32
N SER A 345 10.29 -3.65 -32.25
CA SER A 345 9.29 -2.59 -32.17
C SER A 345 7.91 -3.09 -32.55
N GLY A 346 6.89 -2.39 -32.05
CA GLY A 346 5.48 -2.63 -32.40
C GLY A 346 4.70 -1.32 -32.41
N GLU A 347 3.69 -1.26 -33.28
CA GLU A 347 2.79 -0.11 -33.40
C GLU A 347 1.45 -0.42 -32.73
N PHE A 348 0.94 0.56 -31.97
CA PHE A 348 -0.28 0.46 -31.19
C PHE A 348 -1.14 1.71 -31.36
N ASP A 349 -2.46 1.54 -31.35
CA ASP A 349 -3.40 2.65 -31.39
C ASP A 349 -3.38 3.43 -30.08
N TYR A 350 -3.21 2.71 -28.97
CA TYR A 350 -3.07 3.29 -27.61
C TYR A 350 -2.02 2.53 -26.79
N VAL A 351 -1.44 3.24 -25.82
CA VAL A 351 -0.49 2.70 -24.85
C VAL A 351 -0.92 3.09 -23.44
N ILE A 352 -0.95 2.15 -22.51
CA ILE A 352 -1.10 2.42 -21.09
C ILE A 352 0.23 2.12 -20.39
N CYS A 353 0.86 3.17 -19.83
CA CYS A 353 2.08 3.06 -19.04
C CYS A 353 1.69 2.75 -17.59
N ALA A 354 1.72 1.47 -17.22
CA ALA A 354 1.37 0.99 -15.87
C ALA A 354 2.63 0.62 -15.04
N ILE A 355 3.70 1.38 -15.21
CA ILE A 355 4.98 1.21 -14.51
C ILE A 355 5.32 2.46 -13.70
N PRO A 356 6.07 2.35 -12.60
CA PRO A 356 6.47 3.50 -11.80
C PRO A 356 7.39 4.44 -12.58
N PHE A 357 7.37 5.73 -12.29
CA PHE A 357 8.24 6.70 -12.94
C PHE A 357 9.74 6.45 -12.66
N SER A 358 10.08 5.80 -11.54
CA SER A 358 11.43 5.30 -11.30
C SER A 358 11.95 4.41 -12.44
N SER A 359 11.07 3.64 -13.07
CA SER A 359 11.37 2.83 -14.27
C SER A 359 11.32 3.68 -15.54
N MET A 360 10.32 4.54 -15.66
CA MET A 360 10.12 5.37 -16.86
C MET A 360 11.27 6.36 -17.11
N ARG A 361 11.95 6.85 -16.06
CA ARG A 361 13.18 7.68 -16.15
C ARG A 361 14.28 7.06 -17.01
N ARG A 362 14.24 5.76 -17.26
CA ARG A 362 15.25 5.00 -18.02
C ARG A 362 14.81 4.68 -19.45
N MET A 363 13.61 5.13 -19.85
CA MET A 363 13.06 4.91 -21.18
C MET A 363 13.36 6.09 -22.09
N GLU A 364 13.52 5.81 -23.37
CA GLU A 364 13.59 6.85 -24.40
C GLU A 364 12.17 7.30 -24.78
N ILE A 365 11.90 8.61 -24.74
CA ILE A 365 10.59 9.19 -25.06
C ILE A 365 10.79 10.22 -26.19
N LYS A 366 10.20 9.98 -27.36
CA LYS A 366 10.32 10.86 -28.54
C LYS A 366 8.99 11.01 -29.31
N PRO A 367 8.48 12.26 -29.46
CA PRO A 367 8.97 13.47 -28.79
C PRO A 367 8.82 13.38 -27.29
N LEU A 368 9.52 14.24 -26.54
CA LEU A 368 9.30 14.34 -25.09
C LEU A 368 7.83 14.64 -24.81
N PHE A 369 7.34 14.11 -23.71
CA PHE A 369 6.02 14.47 -23.17
C PHE A 369 5.98 15.96 -22.79
N THR A 370 4.82 16.46 -22.41
CA THR A 370 4.67 17.83 -21.91
C THR A 370 5.66 18.12 -20.78
N THR A 371 6.06 19.40 -20.65
CA THR A 371 7.04 19.81 -19.64
C THR A 371 6.63 19.37 -18.23
N SER A 372 5.36 19.55 -17.86
CA SER A 372 4.84 19.14 -16.55
C SER A 372 4.89 17.63 -16.33
N LYS A 373 4.61 16.83 -17.37
CA LYS A 373 4.74 15.37 -17.30
C LYS A 373 6.19 14.95 -17.14
N MET A 374 7.10 15.53 -17.94
CA MET A 374 8.53 15.22 -17.82
C MET A 374 9.10 15.64 -16.47
N GLN A 375 8.64 16.78 -15.92
CA GLN A 375 9.01 17.21 -14.59
C GLN A 375 8.53 16.20 -13.53
N ALA A 376 7.27 15.77 -13.59
CA ALA A 376 6.73 14.76 -12.67
C ALA A 376 7.50 13.43 -12.77
N ILE A 377 7.81 12.95 -13.99
CA ILE A 377 8.61 11.73 -14.19
C ILE A 377 9.96 11.85 -13.50
N ASN A 378 10.64 13.00 -13.61
CA ASN A 378 11.98 13.19 -13.10
C ASN A 378 12.02 13.49 -11.59
N GLU A 379 11.08 14.26 -11.06
CA GLU A 379 11.15 14.85 -9.72
C GLU A 379 10.25 14.18 -8.68
N MET A 380 9.13 13.52 -9.10
CA MET A 380 8.23 12.84 -8.15
C MET A 380 9.02 11.93 -7.22
N ASN A 381 8.78 12.09 -5.93
CA ASN A 381 9.53 11.37 -4.91
C ASN A 381 9.09 9.89 -4.83
N TYR A 382 10.08 9.02 -4.78
CA TYR A 382 9.92 7.59 -4.55
C TYR A 382 10.77 7.17 -3.35
N GLU A 383 10.13 6.53 -2.40
CA GLU A 383 10.80 6.08 -1.19
C GLU A 383 11.21 4.61 -1.26
N VAL A 384 12.14 4.27 -0.38
CA VAL A 384 12.68 2.93 -0.20
C VAL A 384 11.96 2.26 0.96
N ALA A 385 11.71 0.96 0.85
CA ALA A 385 11.26 0.12 1.95
C ALA A 385 12.07 -1.16 2.00
N HIS A 386 12.37 -1.60 3.20
CA HIS A 386 13.11 -2.82 3.49
C HIS A 386 12.33 -3.69 4.47
N LYS A 387 12.22 -4.97 4.16
CA LYS A 387 11.58 -5.98 5.02
C LYS A 387 12.48 -7.17 5.23
N ILE A 388 12.54 -7.63 6.49
CA ILE A 388 13.22 -8.87 6.87
C ILE A 388 12.23 -9.76 7.62
N TYR A 389 12.01 -10.93 7.08
CA TYR A 389 11.21 -11.99 7.70
C TYR A 389 12.12 -13.07 8.29
N LEU A 390 11.78 -13.52 9.50
CA LEU A 390 12.35 -14.71 10.12
C LEU A 390 11.28 -15.80 10.18
N TYR A 391 11.59 -16.98 9.66
CA TYR A 391 10.77 -18.17 9.79
C TYR A 391 11.32 -19.01 10.94
N LEU A 392 10.56 -19.11 12.02
CA LEU A 392 10.98 -19.69 13.29
C LEU A 392 10.22 -20.99 13.58
N LYS A 393 10.87 -21.90 14.34
CA LYS A 393 10.29 -23.18 14.77
C LYS A 393 9.11 -23.01 15.71
N GLU A 394 9.11 -21.94 16.50
CA GLU A 394 8.07 -21.63 17.49
C GLU A 394 7.78 -20.13 17.55
N ARG A 395 6.64 -19.77 18.14
CA ARG A 395 6.12 -18.40 18.25
C ARG A 395 6.34 -17.86 19.67
N PHE A 396 7.56 -17.47 20.00
CA PHE A 396 7.89 -16.95 21.33
C PHE A 396 6.99 -15.78 21.78
N TRP A 397 6.44 -15.00 20.84
CA TRP A 397 5.54 -13.88 21.10
C TRP A 397 4.13 -14.31 21.54
N GLU A 398 3.73 -15.56 21.33
CA GLU A 398 2.45 -16.12 21.75
C GLU A 398 2.53 -16.90 23.07
N THR A 399 3.69 -16.87 23.75
CA THR A 399 3.94 -17.58 25.01
C THR A 399 3.52 -16.78 26.25
N GLY A 400 3.41 -17.44 27.39
CA GLY A 400 3.15 -16.82 28.69
C GLY A 400 1.66 -16.62 29.02
N SER A 401 1.37 -15.70 29.93
CA SER A 401 0.00 -15.37 30.34
C SER A 401 -0.75 -14.63 29.26
N PRO A 402 -2.11 -14.63 29.26
CA PRO A 402 -2.89 -13.88 28.27
C PRO A 402 -2.53 -12.40 28.13
N SER A 403 -2.04 -11.76 29.22
CA SER A 403 -1.60 -10.37 29.21
C SER A 403 -0.18 -10.15 28.66
N LYS A 404 0.50 -11.22 28.27
CA LYS A 404 1.84 -11.17 27.66
C LYS A 404 1.83 -11.67 26.22
N LYS A 405 0.82 -12.45 25.82
CA LYS A 405 0.70 -12.99 24.48
C LYS A 405 0.43 -11.89 23.46
N ILE A 406 1.23 -11.82 22.41
CA ILE A 406 1.03 -10.88 21.32
C ILE A 406 0.40 -11.64 20.16
N VAL A 407 -0.82 -11.28 19.81
CA VAL A 407 -1.62 -11.95 18.76
C VAL A 407 -1.84 -10.97 17.61
N GLY A 408 -0.94 -10.99 16.64
CA GLY A 408 -0.88 -9.97 15.59
C GLY A 408 -0.49 -8.58 16.13
N GLY A 409 -0.57 -7.54 15.30
CA GLY A 409 -0.16 -6.19 15.67
C GLY A 409 1.31 -5.92 15.42
N CYS A 410 1.81 -4.80 15.93
CA CYS A 410 3.19 -4.39 15.73
C CYS A 410 3.82 -3.81 17.00
N SER A 411 5.13 -3.98 17.11
CA SER A 411 6.00 -3.32 18.07
C SER A 411 6.87 -2.28 17.36
N PHE A 412 7.15 -1.17 18.04
CA PHE A 412 7.98 -0.09 17.50
C PHE A 412 9.23 0.13 18.34
N THR A 413 10.31 0.57 17.68
CA THR A 413 11.60 0.79 18.32
C THR A 413 12.38 1.90 17.61
N ASP A 414 13.29 2.52 18.35
CA ASP A 414 14.30 3.43 17.81
C ASP A 414 15.57 2.73 17.29
N LEU A 415 15.61 1.38 17.34
CA LEU A 415 16.67 0.58 16.74
C LEU A 415 16.53 0.55 15.19
N PRO A 416 17.59 0.20 14.45
CA PRO A 416 17.58 0.20 12.98
C PRO A 416 16.45 -0.59 12.31
N LEU A 417 15.94 -1.63 12.96
CA LEU A 417 14.82 -2.44 12.44
C LEU A 417 13.46 -1.71 12.45
N SER A 418 13.32 -0.56 13.10
CA SER A 418 12.19 0.36 13.18
C SER A 418 10.89 -0.25 13.69
N SER A 419 10.36 -1.30 13.09
CA SER A 419 9.13 -1.97 13.52
C SER A 419 9.15 -3.47 13.28
N ILE A 420 8.40 -4.20 14.13
CA ILE A 420 8.23 -5.65 14.10
C ILE A 420 6.74 -5.92 13.98
N TYR A 421 6.32 -6.74 13.00
CA TYR A 421 4.92 -7.13 12.84
C TYR A 421 4.74 -8.62 13.10
N TYR A 422 3.75 -8.92 13.94
CA TYR A 422 3.40 -10.30 14.28
C TYR A 422 2.37 -10.83 13.28
N PRO A 423 2.46 -12.12 12.91
CA PRO A 423 1.50 -12.72 12.01
C PRO A 423 0.08 -12.72 12.61
N SER A 424 -0.91 -12.42 11.77
CA SER A 424 -2.33 -12.39 12.17
C SER A 424 -3.07 -13.71 11.90
N ASP A 425 -2.37 -14.76 11.49
CA ASP A 425 -2.93 -16.06 11.12
C ASP A 425 -3.61 -16.77 12.30
N HIS A 426 -3.09 -16.60 13.53
CA HIS A 426 -3.68 -17.11 14.77
C HIS A 426 -4.66 -16.13 15.43
N ALA A 427 -4.88 -14.94 14.86
CA ALA A 427 -5.72 -13.93 15.48
C ALA A 427 -7.21 -14.17 15.19
N LYS A 428 -8.03 -14.05 16.25
CA LYS A 428 -9.49 -14.00 16.18
C LYS A 428 -9.99 -12.77 16.94
N ALA A 429 -10.86 -11.97 16.32
CA ALA A 429 -11.49 -10.85 16.98
C ALA A 429 -12.34 -11.32 18.19
N ILE A 430 -12.34 -10.55 19.28
CA ILE A 430 -13.19 -10.83 20.44
C ILE A 430 -14.52 -10.10 20.23
N PRO A 431 -15.67 -10.80 20.26
CA PRO A 431 -16.98 -10.17 20.09
C PRO A 431 -17.21 -9.05 21.10
N ASN A 432 -17.84 -7.96 20.67
CA ASN A 432 -18.16 -6.78 21.48
C ASN A 432 -16.96 -6.10 22.19
N LYS A 433 -15.75 -6.29 21.63
CA LYS A 433 -14.54 -5.62 22.11
C LYS A 433 -13.76 -5.03 20.93
N PHE A 434 -13.70 -3.70 20.86
CA PHE A 434 -13.01 -2.99 19.80
C PHE A 434 -11.50 -3.27 19.81
N LYS A 435 -10.95 -3.74 18.68
CA LYS A 435 -9.53 -4.03 18.50
C LYS A 435 -8.92 -4.96 19.56
N LYS A 436 -9.71 -5.93 20.08
CA LYS A 436 -9.20 -6.95 21.01
C LYS A 436 -9.18 -8.31 20.33
N TRP A 437 -8.09 -9.02 20.55
CA TRP A 437 -7.76 -10.24 19.84
C TRP A 437 -7.50 -11.39 20.81
N ALA A 438 -7.87 -12.59 20.40
CA ALA A 438 -7.55 -13.85 21.06
C ALA A 438 -6.91 -14.80 20.06
N LEU A 439 -6.22 -15.80 20.54
CA LEU A 439 -5.77 -16.91 19.71
C LEU A 439 -6.97 -17.71 19.18
N LYS A 440 -6.93 -18.12 17.93
CA LYS A 440 -7.89 -19.08 17.36
C LYS A 440 -7.83 -20.39 18.14
N PRO A 441 -8.96 -21.09 18.35
CA PRO A 441 -8.95 -22.41 18.94
C PRO A 441 -8.04 -23.37 18.15
N GLY A 442 -7.22 -24.12 18.85
CA GLY A 442 -6.26 -25.05 18.25
C GLY A 442 -4.90 -24.46 17.85
N SER A 443 -4.71 -23.15 17.94
CA SER A 443 -3.40 -22.53 17.75
C SER A 443 -2.44 -22.83 18.89
N SER A 444 -1.19 -23.14 18.59
CA SER A 444 -0.14 -23.39 19.58
C SER A 444 1.08 -22.47 19.35
N PRO A 445 1.71 -21.94 20.41
CA PRO A 445 2.98 -21.23 20.27
C PRO A 445 4.14 -22.13 19.82
N GLU A 446 4.00 -23.45 19.97
CA GLU A 446 4.99 -24.44 19.50
C GLU A 446 4.93 -24.68 17.98
N GLU A 447 3.95 -24.09 17.29
CA GLU A 447 3.91 -24.13 15.83
C GLU A 447 4.91 -23.15 15.24
N ALA A 448 5.46 -23.53 14.08
CA ALA A 448 6.30 -22.63 13.31
C ALA A 448 5.55 -21.35 12.90
N GLY A 449 6.25 -20.22 12.88
CA GLY A 449 5.66 -18.92 12.55
C GLY A 449 6.62 -18.02 11.77
N VAL A 450 6.05 -17.11 10.98
CA VAL A 450 6.81 -16.13 10.19
C VAL A 450 6.65 -14.75 10.81
N LEU A 451 7.74 -14.24 11.40
CA LEU A 451 7.80 -12.92 12.00
C LEU A 451 8.36 -11.91 11.00
N LEU A 452 7.67 -10.80 10.75
CA LEU A 452 8.29 -9.65 10.11
C LEU A 452 9.15 -8.94 11.15
N ALA A 453 10.41 -9.32 11.20
CA ALA A 453 11.34 -8.90 12.25
C ALA A 453 11.91 -7.50 12.05
N SER A 454 11.86 -6.98 10.82
CA SER A 454 12.23 -5.60 10.50
C SER A 454 11.37 -5.07 9.37
N TYR A 455 10.77 -3.90 9.57
CA TYR A 455 10.11 -3.14 8.52
C TYR A 455 10.48 -1.67 8.67
N SER A 456 11.29 -1.20 7.76
CA SER A 456 11.82 0.17 7.73
C SER A 456 11.55 0.84 6.39
N TRP A 457 11.47 2.18 6.43
CA TRP A 457 11.19 3.04 5.28
C TRP A 457 12.21 4.16 5.17
N CYS A 458 12.23 4.81 4.01
CA CYS A 458 12.99 6.03 3.74
C CYS A 458 14.48 5.88 4.12
N GLN A 459 15.03 6.80 4.90
CA GLN A 459 16.44 6.78 5.32
C GLN A 459 16.78 5.59 6.21
N ASN A 460 15.83 5.12 7.04
CA ASN A 460 16.06 3.95 7.89
C ASN A 460 16.22 2.68 7.05
N ALA A 461 15.39 2.53 6.02
CA ALA A 461 15.52 1.42 5.05
C ALA A 461 16.87 1.46 4.31
N MET A 462 17.34 2.64 3.91
CA MET A 462 18.63 2.78 3.23
C MET A 462 19.81 2.47 4.13
N ARG A 463 19.80 2.98 5.37
CA ARG A 463 20.91 2.76 6.32
C ARG A 463 21.11 1.30 6.64
N PHE A 464 20.00 0.60 6.90
CA PHE A 464 20.04 -0.81 7.28
C PHE A 464 20.12 -1.74 6.06
N GLY A 465 19.44 -1.39 4.95
CA GLY A 465 19.40 -2.19 3.73
C GLY A 465 20.72 -2.22 2.94
N ASN A 466 21.62 -1.26 3.19
CA ASN A 466 22.94 -1.21 2.54
C ASN A 466 23.99 -2.12 3.18
N GLU A 467 23.66 -2.76 4.31
CA GLU A 467 24.55 -3.71 4.95
C GLU A 467 24.58 -5.05 4.19
N ASN A 468 25.65 -5.81 4.39
CA ASN A 468 25.72 -7.19 3.90
C ASN A 468 24.54 -8.01 4.50
N PRO A 469 23.80 -8.81 3.70
CA PRO A 469 22.65 -9.57 4.16
C PRO A 469 22.89 -10.45 5.40
N GLU A 470 24.07 -11.06 5.50
CA GLU A 470 24.44 -11.90 6.66
C GLU A 470 24.58 -11.05 7.93
N LEU A 471 25.15 -9.85 7.84
CA LEU A 471 25.25 -8.90 8.95
C LEU A 471 23.86 -8.38 9.34
N GLN A 472 23.01 -8.03 8.37
CA GLN A 472 21.62 -7.62 8.61
C GLN A 472 20.88 -8.65 9.48
N ILE A 473 20.97 -9.93 9.13
CA ILE A 473 20.28 -11.01 9.86
C ILE A 473 20.87 -11.15 11.26
N SER A 474 22.20 -11.15 11.40
CA SER A 474 22.87 -11.21 12.70
C SER A 474 22.44 -10.07 13.63
N ASP A 475 22.31 -8.85 13.10
CA ASP A 475 21.90 -7.70 13.89
C ASP A 475 20.40 -7.72 14.22
N VAL A 476 19.53 -8.14 13.27
CA VAL A 476 18.10 -8.35 13.56
C VAL A 476 17.92 -9.35 14.70
N ILE A 477 18.64 -10.48 14.68
CA ILE A 477 18.59 -11.50 15.74
C ILE A 477 18.95 -10.89 17.08
N LYS A 478 20.08 -10.20 17.19
CA LYS A 478 20.53 -9.53 18.43
C LYS A 478 19.50 -8.50 18.92
N TYR A 479 18.91 -7.70 18.01
CA TYR A 479 17.90 -6.71 18.38
C TYR A 479 16.61 -7.38 18.89
N ILE A 480 16.14 -8.43 18.23
CA ILE A 480 14.96 -9.20 18.68
C ILE A 480 15.22 -9.79 20.07
N GLU A 481 16.35 -10.47 20.29
CA GLU A 481 16.71 -11.02 21.59
C GLU A 481 16.76 -9.93 22.66
N ARG A 482 17.32 -8.77 22.35
CA ARG A 482 17.38 -7.61 23.24
C ARG A 482 15.99 -7.06 23.56
N ILE A 483 15.13 -6.82 22.53
CA ILE A 483 13.78 -6.26 22.70
C ILE A 483 12.92 -7.16 23.59
N TYR A 484 12.98 -8.48 23.40
CA TYR A 484 12.14 -9.44 24.13
C TYR A 484 12.81 -10.02 25.37
N ASN A 485 14.04 -9.63 25.67
CA ASN A 485 14.84 -10.17 26.77
C ASN A 485 14.95 -11.70 26.69
N LEU A 486 15.21 -12.22 25.48
CA LEU A 486 15.43 -13.63 25.22
C LEU A 486 16.88 -14.01 25.58
N PRO A 487 17.15 -15.28 25.90
CA PRO A 487 18.51 -15.76 26.06
C PRO A 487 19.34 -15.52 24.78
N PRO A 488 20.66 -15.30 24.90
CA PRO A 488 21.55 -15.24 23.75
C PRO A 488 21.44 -16.51 22.89
N HIS A 489 21.43 -16.33 21.57
CA HIS A 489 21.30 -17.42 20.57
C HIS A 489 19.94 -18.13 20.54
N TYR A 490 18.94 -17.65 21.29
CA TYR A 490 17.61 -18.23 21.24
C TYR A 490 16.99 -18.18 19.86
N ILE A 491 17.12 -17.03 19.16
CA ILE A 491 16.59 -16.89 17.80
C ILE A 491 17.38 -17.73 16.81
N ASP A 492 18.71 -17.77 16.93
CA ASP A 492 19.56 -18.63 16.07
C ASP A 492 19.16 -20.11 16.13
N GLU A 493 18.92 -20.63 17.36
CA GLU A 493 18.53 -22.03 17.59
C GLU A 493 17.13 -22.34 17.03
N ASN A 494 16.25 -21.33 16.96
CA ASN A 494 14.89 -21.44 16.48
C ASN A 494 14.72 -21.06 15.00
N LEU A 495 15.71 -20.46 14.36
CA LEU A 495 15.65 -20.03 12.97
C LEU A 495 15.62 -21.25 12.01
N ILE A 496 14.61 -21.27 11.13
CA ILE A 496 14.52 -22.25 10.04
C ILE A 496 15.04 -21.64 8.75
N ASP A 497 14.60 -20.41 8.44
CA ASP A 497 14.93 -19.70 7.20
C ASP A 497 14.63 -18.19 7.38
N TYR A 498 15.10 -17.37 6.46
CA TYR A 498 14.83 -15.94 6.45
C TYR A 498 14.66 -15.40 5.04
N LYS A 499 14.03 -14.23 4.93
CA LYS A 499 13.93 -13.49 3.67
C LYS A 499 14.10 -12.01 3.92
N SER A 500 15.08 -11.41 3.26
CA SER A 500 15.29 -9.97 3.20
C SER A 500 14.97 -9.45 1.79
N LEU A 501 14.37 -8.27 1.68
CA LEU A 501 14.17 -7.58 0.42
C LEU A 501 14.13 -6.07 0.62
N ILE A 502 14.94 -5.37 -0.16
CA ILE A 502 14.90 -3.92 -0.34
C ILE A 502 14.41 -3.62 -1.75
N TRP A 503 13.34 -2.82 -1.86
CA TRP A 503 12.67 -2.60 -3.16
C TRP A 503 13.49 -1.75 -4.13
N SER A 504 14.42 -0.91 -3.66
CA SER A 504 15.31 -0.12 -4.52
C SER A 504 16.24 -0.97 -5.37
N ASP A 505 16.54 -2.20 -4.93
CA ASP A 505 17.47 -3.11 -5.62
C ASP A 505 16.79 -3.99 -6.65
N ILE A 506 15.45 -3.97 -6.69
CA ILE A 506 14.70 -4.80 -7.63
C ILE A 506 14.73 -4.15 -9.01
N GLN A 507 15.36 -4.85 -9.95
CA GLN A 507 15.47 -4.43 -11.35
C GLN A 507 14.08 -4.15 -11.95
N TYR A 508 13.97 -3.08 -12.73
CA TYR A 508 12.74 -2.58 -13.35
C TYR A 508 11.70 -1.98 -12.39
N ILE A 509 12.01 -1.90 -11.07
CA ILE A 509 11.15 -1.25 -10.07
C ILE A 509 11.87 -0.06 -9.43
N TRP A 510 13.04 -0.31 -8.82
CA TRP A 510 13.95 0.67 -8.18
C TRP A 510 13.31 1.60 -7.15
N ALA A 511 12.19 1.20 -6.56
CA ALA A 511 11.49 1.94 -5.51
C ALA A 511 10.43 1.09 -4.81
N ALA A 512 10.11 1.41 -3.57
CA ALA A 512 8.97 0.82 -2.87
C ALA A 512 7.65 1.45 -3.34
N GLY A 513 7.57 2.77 -3.39
CA GLY A 513 6.38 3.47 -3.82
C GLY A 513 6.55 4.98 -3.85
N ALA A 514 5.63 5.67 -4.49
CA ALA A 514 5.55 7.11 -4.46
C ALA A 514 5.08 7.56 -3.07
N LEU A 515 5.77 8.55 -2.49
CA LEU A 515 5.36 9.22 -1.27
C LEU A 515 5.70 10.70 -1.40
N SER A 516 4.69 11.54 -1.40
CA SER A 516 4.82 12.97 -1.68
C SER A 516 5.70 13.70 -0.67
N LYS A 517 6.61 14.53 -1.16
CA LYS A 517 7.25 15.60 -0.41
C LYS A 517 6.33 16.84 -0.35
N PRO A 518 6.64 17.82 0.49
CA PRO A 518 5.95 19.10 0.47
C PRO A 518 5.85 19.66 -0.95
N GLU A 519 4.65 20.11 -1.32
CA GLU A 519 4.23 20.67 -2.61
C GLU A 519 4.02 19.65 -3.75
N ASP A 520 4.46 18.38 -3.64
CA ASP A 520 4.33 17.37 -4.71
C ASP A 520 2.86 17.13 -5.11
N LYS A 521 1.92 17.10 -4.14
CA LYS A 521 0.51 16.90 -4.44
C LYS A 521 -0.05 18.00 -5.34
N THR A 522 0.18 19.24 -4.97
CA THR A 522 -0.36 20.39 -5.70
C THR A 522 0.35 20.62 -7.03
N LEU A 523 1.59 20.19 -7.17
CA LEU A 523 2.40 20.35 -8.38
C LEU A 523 2.16 19.22 -9.39
N PHE A 524 2.10 17.97 -8.95
CA PHE A 524 2.16 16.81 -9.85
C PHE A 524 0.86 16.04 -10.00
N SER A 525 -0.03 16.00 -8.98
CA SER A 525 -1.15 15.06 -8.96
C SER A 525 -2.06 15.12 -10.20
N TYR A 526 -2.31 16.29 -10.76
CA TYR A 526 -3.07 16.43 -12.00
C TYR A 526 -2.21 16.13 -13.24
N ALA A 527 -1.00 16.68 -13.29
CA ALA A 527 -0.11 16.53 -14.45
C ALA A 527 0.18 15.06 -14.79
N VAL A 528 0.28 14.19 -13.77
CA VAL A 528 0.56 12.77 -13.98
C VAL A 528 -0.59 12.01 -14.62
N THR A 529 -1.84 12.49 -14.51
CA THR A 529 -3.02 11.83 -15.09
C THR A 529 -3.27 12.20 -16.56
N VAL A 530 -2.74 13.33 -17.01
CA VAL A 530 -3.03 13.85 -18.38
C VAL A 530 -2.44 12.91 -19.43
N PRO A 531 -3.21 12.47 -20.43
CA PRO A 531 -2.69 11.69 -21.55
C PRO A 531 -1.68 12.48 -22.40
N GLU A 532 -0.74 11.78 -23.00
CA GLU A 532 0.33 12.35 -23.82
C GLU A 532 0.25 11.90 -25.29
N MET A 533 1.10 12.47 -26.14
CA MET A 533 1.16 12.17 -27.58
C MET A 533 -0.20 12.24 -28.28
N GLY A 534 -0.94 13.33 -28.02
CA GLY A 534 -2.26 13.54 -28.64
C GLY A 534 -3.33 12.54 -28.19
N GLY A 535 -3.28 12.07 -26.94
CA GLY A 535 -4.24 11.11 -26.41
C GLY A 535 -3.94 9.67 -26.80
N LYS A 536 -2.70 9.34 -27.14
CA LYS A 536 -2.28 7.97 -27.47
C LYS A 536 -1.60 7.25 -26.33
N VAL A 537 -1.04 7.97 -25.35
CA VAL A 537 -0.32 7.41 -24.20
C VAL A 537 -1.01 7.82 -22.91
N PHE A 538 -1.45 6.84 -22.14
CA PHE A 538 -2.14 6.96 -20.86
C PHE A 538 -1.25 6.41 -19.73
N PHE A 539 -1.57 6.74 -18.49
CA PHE A 539 -0.77 6.38 -17.33
C PHE A 539 -1.62 5.72 -16.26
N ALA A 540 -1.07 4.71 -15.59
CA ALA A 540 -1.71 4.01 -14.47
C ALA A 540 -0.66 3.60 -13.44
N GLY A 541 -1.09 3.35 -12.21
CA GLY A 541 -0.22 2.96 -11.09
C GLY A 541 -0.57 3.72 -9.82
N GLU A 542 -0.08 3.25 -8.67
CA GLU A 542 -0.36 3.91 -7.39
C GLU A 542 0.10 5.38 -7.37
N HIS A 543 1.18 5.71 -8.09
CA HIS A 543 1.76 7.04 -8.22
C HIS A 543 0.94 8.01 -9.08
N ILE A 544 -0.03 7.52 -9.84
CA ILE A 544 -0.99 8.35 -10.61
C ILE A 544 -2.22 8.71 -9.75
N SER A 545 -2.43 8.00 -8.65
CA SER A 545 -3.54 8.21 -7.70
C SER A 545 -3.16 9.18 -6.57
N GLN A 546 -4.10 9.43 -5.67
CA GLN A 546 -3.84 10.03 -4.36
C GLN A 546 -3.86 8.99 -3.22
N LYS A 547 -3.91 7.70 -3.56
CA LYS A 547 -3.71 6.58 -2.63
C LYS A 547 -2.40 5.90 -2.96
N HIS A 548 -1.31 6.59 -2.62
CA HIS A 548 0.05 6.11 -2.84
C HIS A 548 0.33 4.82 -2.05
N VAL A 549 1.33 4.06 -2.48
CA VAL A 549 1.80 2.79 -1.90
C VAL A 549 0.69 1.77 -1.62
N SER A 550 -0.42 1.82 -2.37
CA SER A 550 -1.58 0.96 -2.16
C SER A 550 -2.04 0.24 -3.44
N GLN A 551 -2.61 -0.97 -3.27
CA GLN A 551 -3.28 -1.67 -4.36
C GLN A 551 -4.54 -0.91 -4.82
N GLN A 552 -5.21 -0.18 -3.92
CA GLN A 552 -6.36 0.66 -4.23
C GLN A 552 -6.04 1.66 -5.35
N GLY A 553 -4.99 2.45 -5.16
CA GLY A 553 -4.58 3.43 -6.17
C GLY A 553 -4.14 2.80 -7.47
N ALA A 554 -3.44 1.66 -7.40
CA ALA A 554 -2.99 0.95 -8.58
C ALA A 554 -4.16 0.40 -9.42
N LEU A 555 -5.06 -0.35 -8.81
CA LEU A 555 -6.22 -0.95 -9.48
C LEU A 555 -7.16 0.11 -10.05
N GLN A 556 -7.52 1.11 -9.24
CA GLN A 556 -8.44 2.18 -9.64
C GLN A 556 -7.90 2.99 -10.83
N THR A 557 -6.61 3.35 -10.82
CA THR A 557 -6.01 4.08 -11.95
C THR A 557 -5.86 3.21 -13.19
N GLY A 558 -5.67 1.90 -13.05
CA GLY A 558 -5.72 0.95 -14.16
C GLY A 558 -7.08 0.95 -14.85
N MET A 559 -8.18 0.87 -14.08
CA MET A 559 -9.54 0.98 -14.59
C MET A 559 -9.81 2.34 -15.23
N ILE A 560 -9.38 3.45 -14.60
CA ILE A 560 -9.55 4.81 -15.13
C ILE A 560 -8.82 4.95 -16.48
N ALA A 561 -7.59 4.47 -16.60
CA ALA A 561 -6.84 4.54 -17.85
C ALA A 561 -7.51 3.73 -18.96
N ALA A 562 -8.07 2.56 -18.66
CA ALA A 562 -8.87 1.77 -19.60
C ALA A 562 -10.13 2.52 -20.04
N ASN A 563 -10.84 3.17 -19.11
CA ASN A 563 -12.03 3.97 -19.39
C ASN A 563 -11.70 5.19 -20.29
N GLU A 564 -10.56 5.84 -20.07
CA GLU A 564 -10.11 6.95 -20.92
C GLU A 564 -9.81 6.47 -22.35
N VAL A 565 -9.19 5.29 -22.53
CA VAL A 565 -9.02 4.66 -23.85
C VAL A 565 -10.38 4.35 -24.47
N ALA A 566 -11.33 3.78 -23.71
CA ALA A 566 -12.68 3.50 -24.20
C ALA A 566 -13.42 4.76 -24.69
N LYS A 567 -13.27 5.89 -23.98
CA LYS A 567 -13.81 7.20 -24.42
C LYS A 567 -13.22 7.65 -25.75
N GLN A 568 -11.90 7.46 -25.97
CA GLN A 568 -11.27 7.79 -27.25
C GLN A 568 -11.81 6.91 -28.39
N ILE A 569 -12.02 5.62 -28.13
CA ILE A 569 -12.58 4.68 -29.11
C ILE A 569 -14.01 5.07 -29.47
N ASN A 570 -14.84 5.42 -28.49
CA ASN A 570 -16.25 5.77 -28.73
C ASN A 570 -16.44 7.13 -29.43
N ASN A 571 -15.46 8.03 -29.36
CA ASN A 571 -15.49 9.35 -29.95
C ASN A 571 -14.93 9.37 -31.40
N ASN A 572 -14.27 8.31 -31.87
CA ASN A 572 -13.72 8.15 -33.22
C ASN A 572 -14.64 7.26 -34.09
#